data_a4332d7f579490af71418e215e980b8a
#
_entry.id   a4332d7f579490af71418e215e980b8a
#
_cell.length_a   1.000
_cell.length_b   1.000
_cell.length_c   1.000
_cell.angle_alpha   90.00
_cell.angle_beta   90.00
_cell.angle_gamma   90.00
#
_symmetry.space_group_name_H-M   'P 1'
#
loop_
_entity.id
_entity.type
_entity.pdbx_description
1 polymer ?
#
loop_
_entity_poly.entity_id
_entity_poly.type
_entity_poly.pdbx_seq_one_letter_code
_entity_poly.pdbx_strand_id
1 'polypeptide(L)'
;MLVKTFCAAVNGLEVTTVTIEVSLVKGVLYHFTGLGDEAVREGRDRIAAAMQNNGYRFPVAAITVNMAPADLRKEGSSFDLPLAVAILAANASFESAHLGEYMMVGELGLDGKLQPVKGALPIAIRARAEHFKGLIVPKENVREAAVVNNLDVYGMESMTDVIDFLTDRRSFNPVKIDTRKEFYEHQYAFDLDFADVRGQDNVKRALEVAAAGGHNLIMIGPPGSGKSMMAKRLPSILPPLTLAESLETTQIHSVAGKLGKGMSLISQRPFRSPHHTISEVALVGGGATPQPGEISLAHNGVLFADELPEFNKSTLEVLRQPLEDRKITISRAKYTAEYPCSFMFVASMNPCPCGYYGDPTHHCVCTPGQIQRYMNKISGPLLDRIDIQVEITPVPFNDISQAAPGESGTAIRERVIKAREVQAVRFKAFNGIHCNAQMTERMIHQFAEPDADGVQLLRTAMEKLSLSARAYNRILKVARTIADLAGSEKVTPEHFAEAISYRNLDRGDWAERQG
;
A
#
# COMPACT_ATOMS: atom_id res chain seq x y z
N MET A 1 37.90 -24.09 -11.72
CA MET A 1 36.72 -24.05 -12.62
C MET A 1 35.94 -22.78 -12.28
N LEU A 2 35.47 -22.01 -13.26
CA LEU A 2 34.62 -20.84 -13.03
C LEU A 2 33.15 -21.24 -13.27
N VAL A 3 32.29 -20.99 -12.30
CA VAL A 3 30.85 -21.25 -12.37
C VAL A 3 30.08 -19.95 -12.18
N LYS A 4 28.97 -19.81 -12.91
CA LYS A 4 28.07 -18.66 -12.80
C LYS A 4 26.67 -19.12 -12.43
N THR A 5 26.04 -18.43 -11.48
CA THR A 5 24.62 -18.54 -11.14
C THR A 5 23.99 -17.15 -11.09
N PHE A 6 22.68 -17.07 -11.14
CA PHE A 6 21.94 -15.82 -11.21
C PHE A 6 20.98 -15.67 -10.02
N CYS A 7 21.00 -14.48 -9.44
CA CYS A 7 20.14 -14.05 -8.35
C CYS A 7 19.60 -12.66 -8.62
N ALA A 8 18.90 -12.06 -7.67
CA ALA A 8 18.42 -10.69 -7.77
C ALA A 8 18.62 -9.93 -6.46
N ALA A 9 18.96 -8.66 -6.57
CA ALA A 9 18.96 -7.69 -5.47
C ALA A 9 17.74 -6.78 -5.60
N VAL A 10 17.01 -6.61 -4.50
CA VAL A 10 15.81 -5.75 -4.42
C VAL A 10 16.17 -4.45 -3.72
N ASN A 11 15.95 -3.32 -4.39
CA ASN A 11 16.11 -1.98 -3.82
C ASN A 11 14.82 -1.18 -4.03
N GLY A 12 14.02 -1.01 -3.00
CA GLY A 12 12.67 -0.50 -3.16
C GLY A 12 11.83 -1.46 -4.01
N LEU A 13 11.21 -0.95 -5.07
CA LEU A 13 10.50 -1.77 -6.06
C LEU A 13 11.38 -2.19 -7.25
N GLU A 14 12.57 -1.62 -7.36
CA GLU A 14 13.51 -1.94 -8.42
C GLU A 14 14.27 -3.23 -8.10
N VAL A 15 14.44 -4.05 -9.13
CA VAL A 15 15.17 -5.32 -9.03
C VAL A 15 16.28 -5.32 -10.04
N THR A 16 17.49 -5.61 -9.56
CA THR A 16 18.68 -5.76 -10.39
C THR A 16 19.17 -7.20 -10.34
N THR A 17 19.41 -7.78 -11.50
CA THR A 17 19.99 -9.13 -11.60
C THR A 17 21.43 -9.13 -11.10
N VAL A 18 21.75 -10.10 -10.25
CA VAL A 18 23.09 -10.31 -9.70
C VAL A 18 23.66 -11.59 -10.26
N THR A 19 24.79 -11.47 -10.94
CA THR A 19 25.59 -12.63 -11.37
C THR A 19 26.55 -13.01 -10.26
N ILE A 20 26.45 -14.23 -9.78
CA ILE A 20 27.37 -14.82 -8.80
C ILE A 20 28.37 -15.68 -9.54
N GLU A 21 29.62 -15.32 -9.46
CA GLU A 21 30.73 -16.05 -10.08
C GLU A 21 31.59 -16.67 -8.97
N VAL A 22 31.82 -17.99 -9.06
CA VAL A 22 32.61 -18.72 -8.09
C VAL A 22 33.77 -19.39 -8.81
N SER A 23 34.98 -19.15 -8.33
CA SER A 23 36.22 -19.80 -8.82
C SER A 23 36.93 -20.51 -7.67
N LEU A 24 37.33 -21.74 -7.90
CA LEU A 24 38.13 -22.55 -6.97
C LEU A 24 39.56 -22.76 -7.51
N VAL A 25 40.55 -22.47 -6.66
CA VAL A 25 41.99 -22.74 -6.92
C VAL A 25 42.61 -23.40 -5.69
N LYS A 26 43.82 -23.98 -5.86
CA LYS A 26 44.54 -24.57 -4.72
C LYS A 26 44.84 -23.53 -3.65
N GLY A 27 44.52 -23.84 -2.39
CA GLY A 27 44.71 -22.93 -1.25
C GLY A 27 43.63 -23.08 -0.16
N VAL A 28 43.68 -22.21 0.85
CA VAL A 28 42.73 -22.20 1.98
C VAL A 28 42.26 -20.77 2.26
N LEU A 29 41.81 -20.08 1.22
CA LEU A 29 41.34 -18.68 1.35
C LEU A 29 39.89 -18.57 0.90
N TYR A 30 39.07 -17.78 1.61
CA TYR A 30 37.76 -17.36 1.14
C TYR A 30 37.80 -15.87 0.84
N HIS A 31 37.74 -15.52 -0.41
CA HIS A 31 37.78 -14.15 -0.88
C HIS A 31 36.45 -13.75 -1.49
N PHE A 32 35.87 -12.63 -1.03
CA PHE A 32 34.57 -12.15 -1.46
C PHE A 32 34.69 -10.72 -2.03
N THR A 33 34.16 -10.51 -3.24
CA THR A 33 34.13 -9.24 -3.96
C THR A 33 32.67 -8.90 -4.37
N GLY A 34 32.37 -7.59 -4.55
CA GLY A 34 31.06 -7.14 -5.05
C GLY A 34 30.11 -6.61 -3.99
N LEU A 35 30.63 -5.91 -2.96
CA LEU A 35 29.85 -5.12 -1.99
C LEU A 35 28.72 -5.93 -1.27
N GLY A 36 29.00 -7.17 -0.87
CA GLY A 36 28.10 -7.90 0.05
C GLY A 36 28.10 -7.28 1.44
N ASP A 37 26.94 -7.19 2.07
CA ASP A 37 26.82 -6.80 3.47
C ASP A 37 27.32 -7.90 4.44
N GLU A 38 27.19 -7.66 5.74
CA GLU A 38 27.57 -8.61 6.77
C GLU A 38 26.77 -9.91 6.66
N ALA A 39 25.44 -9.83 6.42
CA ALA A 39 24.57 -10.99 6.28
C ALA A 39 24.96 -11.89 5.09
N VAL A 40 25.37 -11.31 3.96
CA VAL A 40 25.90 -12.05 2.79
C VAL A 40 27.23 -12.73 3.13
N ARG A 41 28.09 -12.07 3.91
CA ARG A 41 29.39 -12.63 4.32
C ARG A 41 29.24 -13.75 5.33
N GLU A 42 28.34 -13.60 6.31
CA GLU A 42 27.97 -14.65 7.27
C GLU A 42 27.28 -15.85 6.60
N GLY A 43 26.69 -15.66 5.42
CA GLY A 43 26.11 -16.74 4.60
C GLY A 43 27.07 -17.89 4.36
N ARG A 44 28.40 -17.66 4.36
CA ARG A 44 29.40 -18.71 4.24
C ARG A 44 29.21 -19.80 5.30
N ASP A 45 29.01 -19.42 6.57
CA ASP A 45 28.92 -20.39 7.66
C ASP A 45 27.60 -21.14 7.62
N ARG A 46 26.51 -20.46 7.25
CA ARG A 46 25.21 -21.10 7.00
C ARG A 46 25.29 -22.10 5.85
N ILE A 47 25.91 -21.70 4.72
CA ILE A 47 26.10 -22.56 3.54
C ILE A 47 26.97 -23.77 3.88
N ALA A 48 28.08 -23.58 4.60
CA ALA A 48 28.95 -24.68 5.00
C ALA A 48 28.23 -25.70 5.90
N ALA A 49 27.45 -25.23 6.89
CA ALA A 49 26.65 -26.09 7.74
C ALA A 49 25.54 -26.82 6.95
N ALA A 50 24.80 -26.11 6.10
CA ALA A 50 23.76 -26.68 5.25
C ALA A 50 24.32 -27.76 4.33
N MET A 51 25.48 -27.54 3.70
CA MET A 51 26.16 -28.54 2.88
C MET A 51 26.52 -29.77 3.70
N GLN A 52 27.17 -29.60 4.83
CA GLN A 52 27.61 -30.70 5.68
C GLN A 52 26.44 -31.56 6.19
N ASN A 53 25.36 -30.92 6.62
CA ASN A 53 24.16 -31.62 7.09
C ASN A 53 23.39 -32.38 6.00
N ASN A 54 23.64 -32.04 4.72
CA ASN A 54 23.05 -32.72 3.55
C ASN A 54 24.05 -33.65 2.82
N GLY A 55 25.18 -34.00 3.46
CA GLY A 55 26.14 -34.96 2.91
C GLY A 55 27.11 -34.39 1.88
N TYR A 56 27.07 -33.09 1.65
CA TYR A 56 28.06 -32.40 0.78
C TYR A 56 29.26 -31.91 1.60
N ARG A 57 30.44 -31.93 0.99
CA ARG A 57 31.65 -31.39 1.62
C ARG A 57 31.90 -29.96 1.17
N PHE A 58 32.05 -29.04 2.12
CA PHE A 58 32.53 -27.70 1.81
C PHE A 58 33.97 -27.79 1.26
N PRO A 59 34.30 -27.13 0.13
CA PRO A 59 35.61 -27.29 -0.51
C PRO A 59 36.77 -26.81 0.38
N VAL A 60 37.83 -27.64 0.47
CA VAL A 60 39.11 -27.23 1.05
C VAL A 60 39.95 -26.64 -0.08
N ALA A 61 39.63 -25.41 -0.49
CA ALA A 61 40.22 -24.70 -1.61
C ALA A 61 40.22 -23.20 -1.35
N ALA A 62 41.02 -22.46 -2.08
CA ALA A 62 40.86 -21.00 -2.13
C ALA A 62 39.66 -20.68 -3.01
N ILE A 63 38.58 -20.17 -2.36
CA ILE A 63 37.31 -19.83 -3.00
C ILE A 63 37.29 -18.33 -3.25
N THR A 64 37.14 -17.93 -4.50
CA THR A 64 36.88 -16.53 -4.86
C THR A 64 35.43 -16.41 -5.32
N VAL A 65 34.67 -15.57 -4.63
CA VAL A 65 33.30 -15.22 -4.98
C VAL A 65 33.26 -13.79 -5.49
N ASN A 66 32.68 -13.58 -6.65
CA ASN A 66 32.39 -12.26 -7.20
C ASN A 66 30.89 -12.10 -7.45
N MET A 67 30.30 -11.01 -6.96
CA MET A 67 28.90 -10.68 -7.18
C MET A 67 28.79 -9.40 -8.02
N ALA A 68 28.46 -9.53 -9.30
CA ALA A 68 28.31 -8.42 -10.23
C ALA A 68 26.84 -7.98 -10.36
N PRO A 69 26.56 -6.66 -10.55
CA PRO A 69 27.51 -5.54 -10.68
C PRO A 69 28.15 -5.14 -9.35
N ALA A 70 29.41 -4.65 -9.39
CA ALA A 70 30.19 -4.38 -8.19
C ALA A 70 29.77 -3.11 -7.43
N ASP A 71 29.12 -2.17 -8.11
CA ASP A 71 28.62 -0.90 -7.56
C ASP A 71 27.31 -1.05 -6.78
N LEU A 72 26.57 -2.14 -7.02
CA LEU A 72 25.35 -2.45 -6.29
C LEU A 72 25.67 -3.20 -4.99
N ARG A 73 25.17 -2.72 -3.87
CA ARG A 73 25.25 -3.42 -2.59
C ARG A 73 24.25 -4.57 -2.54
N LYS A 74 24.69 -5.75 -2.14
CA LYS A 74 23.88 -6.96 -1.94
C LYS A 74 23.63 -7.10 -0.46
N GLU A 75 22.35 -7.12 -0.09
CA GLU A 75 21.91 -7.17 1.31
C GLU A 75 21.01 -8.37 1.56
N GLY A 76 21.16 -8.94 2.76
CA GLY A 76 20.33 -10.04 3.23
C GLY A 76 20.79 -11.43 2.78
N SER A 77 20.02 -12.42 3.18
CA SER A 77 20.35 -13.86 3.08
C SER A 77 19.80 -14.56 1.83
N SER A 78 19.09 -13.82 0.96
CA SER A 78 18.47 -14.40 -0.26
C SER A 78 19.47 -14.95 -1.28
N PHE A 79 20.77 -14.62 -1.11
CA PHE A 79 21.87 -15.07 -1.95
C PHE A 79 22.45 -16.42 -1.51
N ASP A 80 22.07 -16.97 -0.35
CA ASP A 80 22.63 -18.21 0.20
C ASP A 80 22.46 -19.39 -0.77
N LEU A 81 21.25 -19.59 -1.29
CA LEU A 81 20.97 -20.68 -2.20
C LEU A 81 21.81 -20.62 -3.50
N PRO A 82 21.78 -19.55 -4.30
CA PRO A 82 22.56 -19.50 -5.54
C PRO A 82 24.06 -19.56 -5.30
N LEU A 83 24.55 -19.04 -4.16
CA LEU A 83 25.95 -19.13 -3.78
C LEU A 83 26.34 -20.57 -3.40
N ALA A 84 25.50 -21.28 -2.64
CA ALA A 84 25.70 -22.70 -2.32
C ALA A 84 25.75 -23.56 -3.56
N VAL A 85 24.81 -23.39 -4.48
CA VAL A 85 24.76 -24.08 -5.77
C VAL A 85 26.02 -23.80 -6.60
N ALA A 86 26.47 -22.54 -6.67
CA ALA A 86 27.67 -22.17 -7.40
C ALA A 86 28.96 -22.79 -6.81
N ILE A 87 29.10 -22.81 -5.46
CA ILE A 87 30.24 -23.44 -4.79
C ILE A 87 30.27 -24.94 -5.02
N LEU A 88 29.13 -25.62 -4.92
CA LEU A 88 29.05 -27.06 -5.14
C LEU A 88 29.34 -27.45 -6.60
N ALA A 89 28.83 -26.68 -7.55
CA ALA A 89 29.13 -26.90 -8.97
C ALA A 89 30.60 -26.61 -9.29
N ALA A 90 31.19 -25.56 -8.73
CA ALA A 90 32.62 -25.25 -8.88
C ALA A 90 33.52 -26.33 -8.28
N ASN A 91 33.08 -27.02 -7.22
CA ASN A 91 33.76 -28.16 -6.59
C ASN A 91 33.55 -29.49 -7.33
N ALA A 92 32.91 -29.44 -8.50
CA ALA A 92 32.50 -30.65 -9.27
C ALA A 92 31.71 -31.68 -8.44
N SER A 93 30.96 -31.22 -7.42
CA SER A 93 30.04 -32.07 -6.66
C SER A 93 28.86 -32.54 -7.50
N PHE A 94 28.52 -31.78 -8.54
CA PHE A 94 27.60 -32.12 -9.61
C PHE A 94 27.93 -31.30 -10.88
N GLU A 95 27.45 -31.78 -12.03
CA GLU A 95 27.49 -31.04 -13.29
C GLU A 95 26.07 -30.73 -13.73
N SER A 96 25.86 -29.53 -14.24
CA SER A 96 24.58 -29.10 -14.80
C SER A 96 24.79 -28.12 -15.96
N ALA A 97 24.14 -28.40 -17.08
CA ALA A 97 24.04 -27.50 -18.21
C ALA A 97 23.02 -26.37 -17.97
N HIS A 98 22.19 -26.49 -16.93
CA HIS A 98 21.02 -25.63 -16.70
C HIS A 98 21.26 -24.46 -15.74
N LEU A 99 22.45 -24.33 -15.13
CA LEU A 99 22.74 -23.28 -14.15
C LEU A 99 22.48 -21.86 -14.67
N GLY A 100 22.68 -21.63 -15.96
CA GLY A 100 22.47 -20.34 -16.61
C GLY A 100 21.02 -20.05 -17.02
N GLU A 101 20.15 -21.06 -16.98
CA GLU A 101 18.76 -20.95 -17.44
C GLU A 101 17.80 -20.43 -16.36
N TYR A 102 18.18 -20.58 -15.08
CA TYR A 102 17.34 -20.27 -13.94
C TYR A 102 17.91 -19.16 -13.07
N MET A 103 17.04 -18.23 -12.69
CA MET A 103 17.33 -17.32 -11.59
C MET A 103 16.95 -18.03 -10.28
N MET A 104 17.74 -17.88 -9.22
CA MET A 104 17.54 -18.56 -7.94
C MET A 104 17.58 -17.56 -6.79
N VAL A 105 16.65 -17.66 -5.84
CA VAL A 105 16.66 -16.91 -4.58
C VAL A 105 16.23 -17.82 -3.43
N GLY A 106 16.87 -17.64 -2.28
CA GLY A 106 16.51 -18.42 -1.07
C GLY A 106 17.54 -18.22 0.03
N GLU A 107 17.07 -18.07 1.25
CA GLU A 107 17.89 -18.16 2.44
C GLU A 107 18.01 -19.62 2.85
N LEU A 108 19.19 -20.05 3.33
CA LEU A 108 19.42 -21.40 3.79
C LEU A 108 19.36 -21.50 5.31
N GLY A 109 18.54 -22.41 5.83
CA GLY A 109 18.67 -22.90 7.18
C GLY A 109 19.92 -23.80 7.33
N LEU A 110 20.42 -23.98 8.53
CA LEU A 110 21.57 -24.86 8.80
C LEU A 110 21.29 -26.33 8.43
N ASP A 111 20.02 -26.73 8.37
CA ASP A 111 19.55 -28.04 7.92
C ASP A 111 19.43 -28.16 6.37
N GLY A 112 19.72 -27.08 5.65
CA GLY A 112 19.61 -27.00 4.19
C GLY A 112 18.20 -26.72 3.66
N LYS A 113 17.21 -26.44 4.55
CA LYS A 113 15.89 -26.00 4.12
C LYS A 113 15.90 -24.56 3.66
N LEU A 114 15.07 -24.28 2.66
CA LEU A 114 14.87 -22.93 2.15
C LEU A 114 13.90 -22.16 3.03
N GLN A 115 14.31 -20.97 3.45
CA GLN A 115 13.48 -20.01 4.18
C GLN A 115 12.90 -18.96 3.22
N PRO A 116 11.69 -18.43 3.51
CA PRO A 116 11.04 -17.45 2.65
C PRO A 116 11.85 -16.17 2.52
N VAL A 117 11.77 -15.57 1.33
CA VAL A 117 12.44 -14.31 0.99
C VAL A 117 11.40 -13.20 0.75
N LYS A 118 11.84 -11.94 0.85
CA LYS A 118 11.02 -10.78 0.50
C LYS A 118 11.20 -10.41 -0.97
N GLY A 119 10.14 -9.89 -1.59
CA GLY A 119 10.22 -9.37 -2.95
C GLY A 119 10.23 -10.44 -4.04
N ALA A 120 9.64 -11.62 -3.80
CA ALA A 120 9.61 -12.69 -4.80
C ALA A 120 8.82 -12.29 -6.06
N LEU A 121 7.76 -11.50 -5.94
CA LEU A 121 7.00 -11.00 -7.09
C LEU A 121 7.82 -10.06 -7.98
N PRO A 122 8.43 -8.96 -7.50
CA PRO A 122 9.28 -8.12 -8.34
C PRO A 122 10.49 -8.87 -8.90
N ILE A 123 11.06 -9.85 -8.18
CA ILE A 123 12.12 -10.73 -8.70
C ILE A 123 11.60 -11.56 -9.88
N ALA A 124 10.40 -12.14 -9.79
CA ALA A 124 9.79 -12.90 -10.89
C ALA A 124 9.52 -12.02 -12.12
N ILE A 125 9.07 -10.78 -11.91
CA ILE A 125 8.90 -9.80 -13.00
C ILE A 125 10.23 -9.54 -13.71
N ARG A 126 11.31 -9.37 -12.95
CA ARG A 126 12.67 -9.17 -13.50
C ARG A 126 13.17 -10.39 -14.24
N ALA A 127 13.03 -11.59 -13.67
CA ALA A 127 13.45 -12.84 -14.30
C ALA A 127 12.76 -13.05 -15.66
N ARG A 128 11.46 -12.76 -15.77
CA ARG A 128 10.73 -12.79 -17.04
C ARG A 128 11.24 -11.75 -18.03
N ALA A 129 11.50 -10.52 -17.58
CA ALA A 129 11.98 -9.43 -18.44
C ALA A 129 13.35 -9.73 -19.05
N GLU A 130 14.19 -10.49 -18.36
CA GLU A 130 15.51 -10.94 -18.81
C GLU A 130 15.48 -12.32 -19.50
N HIS A 131 14.29 -12.85 -19.77
CA HIS A 131 14.09 -14.10 -20.52
C HIS A 131 14.71 -15.35 -19.88
N PHE A 132 14.81 -15.39 -18.53
CA PHE A 132 15.14 -16.64 -17.86
C PHE A 132 14.07 -17.69 -18.16
N LYS A 133 14.47 -18.95 -18.29
CA LYS A 133 13.55 -20.08 -18.48
C LYS A 133 12.64 -20.26 -17.27
N GLY A 134 13.18 -20.02 -16.06
CA GLY A 134 12.42 -20.11 -14.86
C GLY A 134 13.08 -19.44 -13.65
N LEU A 135 12.31 -19.42 -12.58
CA LEU A 135 12.71 -18.88 -11.28
C LEU A 135 12.55 -19.96 -10.21
N ILE A 136 13.60 -20.20 -9.45
CA ILE A 136 13.61 -21.10 -8.30
C ILE A 136 13.50 -20.27 -7.03
N VAL A 137 12.46 -20.55 -6.22
CA VAL A 137 12.14 -19.82 -4.97
C VAL A 137 11.81 -20.81 -3.85
N PRO A 138 11.87 -20.38 -2.58
CA PRO A 138 11.31 -21.16 -1.47
C PRO A 138 9.83 -21.48 -1.71
N LYS A 139 9.38 -22.65 -1.28
CA LYS A 139 8.00 -23.13 -1.46
C LYS A 139 6.95 -22.13 -0.97
N GLU A 140 7.24 -21.39 0.10
CA GLU A 140 6.32 -20.39 0.64
C GLU A 140 6.13 -19.18 -0.28
N ASN A 141 7.12 -18.84 -1.12
CA ASN A 141 7.06 -17.74 -2.07
C ASN A 141 6.51 -18.11 -3.45
N VAL A 142 6.32 -19.40 -3.73
CA VAL A 142 6.01 -19.85 -5.09
C VAL A 142 4.72 -19.25 -5.65
N ARG A 143 3.67 -19.14 -4.83
CA ARG A 143 2.38 -18.59 -5.27
C ARG A 143 2.47 -17.12 -5.64
N GLU A 144 3.21 -16.35 -4.85
CA GLU A 144 3.49 -14.95 -5.10
C GLU A 144 4.25 -14.73 -6.42
N ALA A 145 5.29 -15.53 -6.67
CA ALA A 145 6.10 -15.43 -7.88
C ALA A 145 5.38 -15.97 -9.13
N ALA A 146 4.55 -17.03 -9.00
CA ALA A 146 3.83 -17.67 -10.09
C ALA A 146 2.66 -16.84 -10.66
N VAL A 147 2.37 -15.66 -10.08
CA VAL A 147 1.49 -14.66 -10.69
C VAL A 147 2.00 -14.17 -12.05
N VAL A 148 3.32 -14.21 -12.24
CA VAL A 148 3.98 -13.71 -13.45
C VAL A 148 3.81 -14.72 -14.59
N ASN A 149 3.00 -14.36 -15.58
CA ASN A 149 2.80 -15.18 -16.78
C ASN A 149 4.08 -15.29 -17.63
N ASN A 150 4.22 -16.40 -18.37
CA ASN A 150 5.36 -16.69 -19.24
C ASN A 150 6.71 -16.78 -18.50
N LEU A 151 6.70 -17.29 -17.28
CA LEU A 151 7.86 -17.67 -16.50
C LEU A 151 7.51 -18.95 -15.74
N ASP A 152 8.34 -19.99 -15.85
CA ASP A 152 8.19 -21.18 -15.04
C ASP A 152 8.73 -20.95 -13.63
N VAL A 153 7.87 -21.10 -12.61
CA VAL A 153 8.25 -20.87 -11.21
C VAL A 153 8.24 -22.19 -10.44
N TYR A 154 9.37 -22.49 -9.82
CA TYR A 154 9.58 -23.73 -9.07
C TYR A 154 9.73 -23.43 -7.59
N GLY A 155 8.81 -23.97 -6.77
CA GLY A 155 8.88 -23.90 -5.31
C GLY A 155 9.65 -25.07 -4.75
N MET A 156 10.78 -24.80 -4.10
CA MET A 156 11.65 -25.83 -3.52
C MET A 156 11.64 -25.76 -1.99
N GLU A 157 11.76 -26.90 -1.33
CA GLU A 157 11.81 -26.98 0.14
C GLU A 157 13.24 -26.97 0.68
N SER A 158 14.20 -27.49 -0.12
CA SER A 158 15.58 -27.67 0.32
C SER A 158 16.60 -27.42 -0.81
N MET A 159 17.84 -27.20 -0.40
CA MET A 159 18.99 -27.14 -1.30
C MET A 159 19.14 -28.44 -2.12
N THR A 160 18.85 -29.59 -1.51
CA THR A 160 18.90 -30.88 -2.19
C THR A 160 17.88 -30.99 -3.32
N ASP A 161 16.64 -30.51 -3.12
CA ASP A 161 15.63 -30.47 -4.19
C ASP A 161 16.12 -29.63 -5.38
N VAL A 162 16.78 -28.50 -5.11
CA VAL A 162 17.34 -27.65 -6.18
C VAL A 162 18.45 -28.35 -6.95
N ILE A 163 19.35 -29.05 -6.27
CA ILE A 163 20.42 -29.81 -6.91
C ILE A 163 19.85 -30.98 -7.74
N ASP A 164 18.89 -31.72 -7.19
CA ASP A 164 18.25 -32.83 -7.89
C ASP A 164 17.49 -32.35 -9.14
N PHE A 165 16.85 -31.18 -9.07
CA PHE A 165 16.24 -30.52 -10.23
C PHE A 165 17.27 -30.13 -11.29
N LEU A 166 18.34 -29.42 -10.89
CA LEU A 166 19.38 -28.94 -11.81
C LEU A 166 20.21 -30.08 -12.45
N THR A 167 20.21 -31.26 -11.84
CA THR A 167 20.91 -32.46 -12.33
C THR A 167 19.99 -33.47 -12.99
N ASP A 168 18.74 -33.13 -13.24
CA ASP A 168 17.69 -33.99 -13.79
C ASP A 168 17.49 -35.31 -13.03
N ARG A 169 17.92 -35.39 -11.77
CA ARG A 169 17.69 -36.56 -10.89
C ARG A 169 16.24 -36.66 -10.45
N ARG A 170 15.58 -35.51 -10.29
CA ARG A 170 14.17 -35.43 -9.93
C ARG A 170 13.49 -34.34 -10.76
N SER A 171 12.35 -34.67 -11.35
CA SER A 171 11.54 -33.68 -12.07
C SER A 171 10.60 -32.92 -11.10
N PHE A 172 10.51 -31.64 -11.28
CA PHE A 172 9.56 -30.76 -10.57
C PHE A 172 8.68 -30.07 -11.61
N ASN A 173 7.41 -29.95 -11.29
CA ASN A 173 6.48 -29.22 -12.15
C ASN A 173 6.45 -27.74 -11.75
N PRO A 174 6.50 -26.81 -12.71
CA PRO A 174 6.30 -25.41 -12.40
C PRO A 174 4.89 -25.17 -11.88
N VAL A 175 4.78 -24.30 -10.88
CA VAL A 175 3.48 -23.91 -10.34
C VAL A 175 2.80 -22.96 -11.31
N LYS A 176 1.57 -23.28 -11.69
CA LYS A 176 0.73 -22.45 -12.54
C LYS A 176 -0.46 -21.96 -11.75
N ILE A 177 -0.70 -20.66 -11.80
CA ILE A 177 -1.83 -20.00 -11.15
C ILE A 177 -2.67 -19.32 -12.23
N ASP A 178 -3.97 -19.55 -12.18
CA ASP A 178 -4.90 -18.72 -12.94
C ASP A 178 -5.10 -17.40 -12.18
N THR A 179 -4.17 -16.47 -12.41
CA THR A 179 -4.12 -15.16 -11.77
C THR A 179 -5.44 -14.39 -11.91
N ARG A 180 -6.10 -14.48 -13.08
CA ARG A 180 -7.37 -13.78 -13.31
C ARG A 180 -8.48 -14.40 -12.47
N LYS A 181 -8.59 -15.72 -12.46
CA LYS A 181 -9.61 -16.42 -11.69
C LYS A 181 -9.49 -16.11 -10.21
N GLU A 182 -8.30 -16.30 -9.62
CA GLU A 182 -8.05 -16.00 -8.20
C GLU A 182 -8.33 -14.53 -7.85
N PHE A 183 -7.94 -13.61 -8.73
CA PHE A 183 -8.18 -12.18 -8.53
C PHE A 183 -9.68 -11.86 -8.45
N TYR A 184 -10.48 -12.35 -9.39
CA TYR A 184 -11.91 -12.04 -9.44
C TYR A 184 -12.73 -12.78 -8.36
N GLU A 185 -12.33 -13.99 -7.96
CA GLU A 185 -13.03 -14.76 -6.92
C GLU A 185 -13.01 -14.07 -5.54
N HIS A 186 -11.90 -13.37 -5.21
CA HIS A 186 -11.72 -12.74 -3.89
C HIS A 186 -12.00 -11.23 -3.86
N GLN A 187 -12.31 -10.63 -5.02
CA GLN A 187 -12.44 -9.18 -5.15
C GLN A 187 -13.57 -8.58 -4.32
N TYR A 188 -14.64 -9.35 -4.08
CA TYR A 188 -15.85 -8.90 -3.38
C TYR A 188 -16.14 -9.65 -2.07
N ALA A 189 -15.18 -10.38 -1.54
CA ALA A 189 -15.32 -11.14 -0.30
C ALA A 189 -15.04 -10.24 0.92
N PHE A 190 -16.01 -9.40 1.33
CA PHE A 190 -15.88 -8.51 2.48
C PHE A 190 -16.59 -9.09 3.70
N ASP A 191 -15.90 -9.09 4.85
CA ASP A 191 -16.46 -9.54 6.14
C ASP A 191 -17.39 -8.49 6.79
N LEU A 192 -17.30 -7.22 6.38
CA LEU A 192 -18.05 -6.10 6.94
C LEU A 192 -18.89 -5.44 5.85
N ASP A 193 -20.17 -5.17 6.15
CA ASP A 193 -21.10 -4.53 5.22
C ASP A 193 -21.74 -3.26 5.84
N PHE A 194 -22.08 -2.30 4.98
CA PHE A 194 -22.82 -1.10 5.38
C PHE A 194 -24.26 -1.39 5.83
N ALA A 195 -24.84 -2.53 5.45
CA ALA A 195 -26.15 -2.97 5.94
C ALA A 195 -26.19 -3.11 7.48
N ASP A 196 -25.07 -3.41 8.12
CA ASP A 196 -24.96 -3.47 9.58
C ASP A 196 -25.10 -2.10 10.26
N VAL A 197 -24.94 -1.01 9.51
CA VAL A 197 -24.97 0.36 10.03
C VAL A 197 -26.40 0.89 10.00
N ARG A 198 -26.98 1.10 11.17
CA ARG A 198 -28.32 1.67 11.29
C ARG A 198 -28.25 3.19 11.41
N GLY A 199 -29.12 3.90 10.71
CA GLY A 199 -29.11 5.35 10.65
C GLY A 199 -27.82 5.92 10.01
N GLN A 200 -27.43 7.13 10.42
CA GLN A 200 -26.20 7.82 9.95
C GLN A 200 -26.17 8.08 8.43
N ASP A 201 -27.32 8.36 7.83
CA ASP A 201 -27.46 8.48 6.37
C ASP A 201 -26.57 9.60 5.79
N ASN A 202 -26.42 10.71 6.52
CA ASN A 202 -25.51 11.79 6.13
C ASN A 202 -24.03 11.33 6.05
N VAL A 203 -23.62 10.48 7.01
CA VAL A 203 -22.25 9.95 7.05
C VAL A 203 -22.05 8.90 5.95
N LYS A 204 -23.03 8.02 5.74
CA LYS A 204 -23.03 7.06 4.63
C LYS A 204 -22.92 7.78 3.30
N ARG A 205 -23.69 8.86 3.10
CA ARG A 205 -23.64 9.69 1.90
C ARG A 205 -22.28 10.36 1.72
N ALA A 206 -21.71 10.93 2.78
CA ALA A 206 -20.35 11.51 2.74
C ALA A 206 -19.28 10.46 2.36
N LEU A 207 -19.39 9.23 2.90
CA LEU A 207 -18.49 8.12 2.57
C LEU A 207 -18.68 7.63 1.13
N GLU A 208 -19.93 7.59 0.62
CA GLU A 208 -20.24 7.29 -0.78
C GLU A 208 -19.59 8.32 -1.72
N VAL A 209 -19.76 9.61 -1.45
CA VAL A 209 -19.15 10.69 -2.23
C VAL A 209 -17.62 10.59 -2.16
N ALA A 210 -17.06 10.35 -0.97
CA ALA A 210 -15.63 10.18 -0.78
C ALA A 210 -15.09 8.98 -1.59
N ALA A 211 -15.76 7.84 -1.55
CA ALA A 211 -15.41 6.65 -2.33
C ALA A 211 -15.50 6.88 -3.84
N ALA A 212 -16.56 7.55 -4.29
CA ALA A 212 -16.77 7.85 -5.71
C ALA A 212 -15.73 8.80 -6.28
N GLY A 213 -15.32 9.83 -5.52
CA GLY A 213 -14.35 10.82 -5.98
C GLY A 213 -12.90 10.55 -5.59
N GLY A 214 -12.65 9.60 -4.68
CA GLY A 214 -11.33 9.39 -4.07
C GLY A 214 -10.94 10.53 -3.13
N HIS A 215 -11.92 11.14 -2.47
CA HIS A 215 -11.73 12.29 -1.59
C HIS A 215 -11.25 11.90 -0.21
N ASN A 216 -10.34 12.69 0.36
CA ASN A 216 -9.94 12.58 1.75
C ASN A 216 -11.07 13.05 2.67
N LEU A 217 -11.27 12.36 3.78
CA LEU A 217 -12.42 12.59 4.67
C LEU A 217 -12.01 12.58 6.14
N ILE A 218 -12.64 13.46 6.94
CA ILE A 218 -12.57 13.44 8.40
C ILE A 218 -13.97 13.31 9.02
N MET A 219 -14.09 12.42 9.98
CA MET A 219 -15.29 12.20 10.78
C MET A 219 -15.12 12.78 12.18
N ILE A 220 -16.05 13.64 12.60
CA ILE A 220 -16.01 14.32 13.89
C ILE A 220 -17.24 13.91 14.68
N GLY A 221 -17.07 13.49 15.92
CA GLY A 221 -18.21 13.11 16.76
C GLY A 221 -17.79 12.58 18.13
N PRO A 222 -18.73 12.41 19.06
CA PRO A 222 -18.44 11.95 20.41
C PRO A 222 -17.90 10.51 20.43
N PRO A 223 -17.27 10.10 21.53
CA PRO A 223 -16.89 8.70 21.74
C PRO A 223 -18.10 7.78 21.56
N GLY A 224 -17.90 6.60 20.95
CA GLY A 224 -18.98 5.62 20.73
C GLY A 224 -19.93 5.94 19.57
N SER A 225 -19.77 7.04 18.83
CA SER A 225 -20.64 7.38 17.68
C SER A 225 -20.45 6.52 16.42
N GLY A 226 -19.52 5.56 16.43
CA GLY A 226 -19.35 4.60 15.33
C GLY A 226 -18.32 5.00 14.26
N LYS A 227 -17.51 6.04 14.48
CA LYS A 227 -16.49 6.54 13.51
C LYS A 227 -15.61 5.43 12.95
N SER A 228 -14.93 4.69 13.81
CA SER A 228 -14.01 3.61 13.42
C SER A 228 -14.74 2.42 12.78
N MET A 229 -16.00 2.16 13.18
CA MET A 229 -16.87 1.16 12.57
C MET A 229 -17.20 1.52 11.12
N MET A 230 -17.51 2.78 10.84
CA MET A 230 -17.79 3.30 9.50
C MET A 230 -16.56 3.23 8.61
N ALA A 231 -15.41 3.68 9.13
CA ALA A 231 -14.15 3.66 8.39
C ALA A 231 -13.74 2.24 7.95
N LYS A 232 -13.90 1.25 8.82
CA LYS A 232 -13.57 -0.16 8.51
C LYS A 232 -14.44 -0.78 7.42
N ARG A 233 -15.63 -0.22 7.17
CA ARG A 233 -16.53 -0.68 6.11
C ARG A 233 -16.28 -0.02 4.76
N LEU A 234 -15.50 1.07 4.73
CA LEU A 234 -15.21 1.81 3.51
C LEU A 234 -14.64 0.95 2.36
N PRO A 235 -13.74 -0.03 2.59
CA PRO A 235 -13.27 -0.89 1.52
C PRO A 235 -14.39 -1.62 0.76
N SER A 236 -15.51 -1.96 1.41
CA SER A 236 -16.62 -2.68 0.79
C SER A 236 -17.41 -1.85 -0.24
N ILE A 237 -17.32 -0.53 -0.18
CA ILE A 237 -17.99 0.38 -1.13
C ILE A 237 -17.02 1.03 -2.14
N LEU A 238 -15.69 0.86 -1.96
CA LEU A 238 -14.73 1.34 -2.93
C LEU A 238 -14.84 0.59 -4.26
N PRO A 239 -14.51 1.23 -5.40
CA PRO A 239 -14.43 0.53 -6.67
C PRO A 239 -13.36 -0.57 -6.57
N PRO A 240 -13.57 -1.73 -7.22
CA PRO A 240 -12.61 -2.82 -7.18
C PRO A 240 -11.25 -2.39 -7.71
N LEU A 241 -10.18 -3.09 -7.29
CA LEU A 241 -8.87 -2.92 -7.91
C LEU A 241 -8.92 -3.38 -9.38
N THR A 242 -8.20 -2.70 -10.23
CA THR A 242 -7.81 -3.26 -11.52
C THR A 242 -6.66 -4.26 -11.32
N LEU A 243 -6.43 -5.13 -12.29
CA LEU A 243 -5.31 -6.08 -12.21
C LEU A 243 -3.95 -5.35 -12.11
N ALA A 244 -3.82 -4.20 -12.78
CA ALA A 244 -2.61 -3.38 -12.72
C ALA A 244 -2.39 -2.80 -11.32
N GLU A 245 -3.44 -2.19 -10.72
CA GLU A 245 -3.40 -1.70 -9.33
C GLU A 245 -3.10 -2.83 -8.34
N SER A 246 -3.67 -4.02 -8.56
CA SER A 246 -3.43 -5.20 -7.73
C SER A 246 -1.97 -5.64 -7.78
N LEU A 247 -1.37 -5.72 -8.97
CA LEU A 247 0.04 -6.07 -9.14
C LEU A 247 0.97 -5.06 -8.46
N GLU A 248 0.74 -3.76 -8.67
CA GLU A 248 1.52 -2.69 -8.06
C GLU A 248 1.43 -2.73 -6.52
N THR A 249 0.22 -2.88 -6.00
CA THR A 249 -0.02 -3.00 -4.55
C THR A 249 0.66 -4.26 -3.98
N THR A 250 0.55 -5.38 -4.69
CA THR A 250 1.17 -6.64 -4.27
C THR A 250 2.70 -6.55 -4.25
N GLN A 251 3.32 -5.86 -5.21
CA GLN A 251 4.78 -5.64 -5.21
C GLN A 251 5.25 -4.90 -3.95
N ILE A 252 4.53 -3.85 -3.54
CA ILE A 252 4.86 -3.10 -2.31
C ILE A 252 4.79 -4.01 -1.08
N HIS A 253 3.71 -4.80 -0.96
CA HIS A 253 3.53 -5.72 0.16
C HIS A 253 4.54 -6.88 0.15
N SER A 254 4.92 -7.35 -1.04
CA SER A 254 5.96 -8.37 -1.26
C SER A 254 7.31 -7.90 -0.71
N VAL A 255 7.76 -6.70 -1.13
CA VAL A 255 9.02 -6.09 -0.66
C VAL A 255 9.00 -5.83 0.85
N ALA A 256 7.85 -5.41 1.39
CA ALA A 256 7.68 -5.24 2.83
C ALA A 256 7.69 -6.56 3.63
N GLY A 257 7.53 -7.71 2.95
CA GLY A 257 7.30 -9.00 3.61
C GLY A 257 5.97 -9.05 4.37
N LYS A 258 4.96 -8.32 3.88
CA LYS A 258 3.62 -8.20 4.47
C LYS A 258 2.53 -8.89 3.64
N LEU A 259 2.90 -9.64 2.62
CA LEU A 259 1.96 -10.48 1.88
C LEU A 259 1.56 -11.67 2.76
N GLY A 260 0.26 -11.97 2.85
CA GLY A 260 -0.25 -13.09 3.63
C GLY A 260 0.27 -14.44 3.12
N LYS A 261 0.48 -15.40 4.03
CA LYS A 261 0.95 -16.74 3.66
C LYS A 261 0.01 -17.37 2.62
N GLY A 262 0.57 -17.85 1.53
CA GLY A 262 -0.18 -18.50 0.45
C GLY A 262 -1.01 -17.55 -0.42
N MET A 263 -0.94 -16.25 -0.24
CA MET A 263 -1.55 -15.28 -1.15
C MET A 263 -0.73 -15.14 -2.42
N SER A 264 -1.41 -15.05 -3.55
CA SER A 264 -0.82 -14.77 -4.86
C SER A 264 -0.86 -13.28 -5.17
N LEU A 265 -2.04 -12.66 -5.04
CA LEU A 265 -2.30 -11.25 -5.30
C LEU A 265 -3.18 -10.63 -4.21
N ILE A 266 -3.01 -9.34 -4.00
CA ILE A 266 -3.95 -8.52 -3.23
C ILE A 266 -5.11 -8.18 -4.15
N SER A 267 -6.30 -8.73 -3.89
CA SER A 267 -7.51 -8.56 -4.69
C SER A 267 -8.44 -7.45 -4.17
N GLN A 268 -8.26 -7.04 -2.91
CA GLN A 268 -9.05 -5.98 -2.26
C GLN A 268 -8.17 -4.77 -1.95
N ARG A 269 -8.79 -3.58 -1.91
CA ARG A 269 -8.09 -2.35 -1.54
C ARG A 269 -7.59 -2.43 -0.10
N PRO A 270 -6.29 -2.23 0.17
CA PRO A 270 -5.74 -2.28 1.52
C PRO A 270 -6.42 -1.27 2.45
N PHE A 271 -6.66 -1.69 3.69
CA PHE A 271 -7.09 -0.81 4.78
C PHE A 271 -6.01 -0.81 5.86
N ARG A 272 -5.31 0.31 6.02
CA ARG A 272 -4.24 0.47 7.00
C ARG A 272 -4.69 1.42 8.08
N SER A 273 -4.58 1.00 9.33
CA SER A 273 -4.99 1.78 10.50
C SER A 273 -3.87 1.77 11.54
N PRO A 274 -2.82 2.60 11.33
CA PRO A 274 -1.76 2.70 12.31
C PRO A 274 -2.27 3.32 13.60
N HIS A 275 -1.75 2.85 14.74
CA HIS A 275 -2.04 3.44 16.03
C HIS A 275 -1.41 4.84 16.14
N HIS A 276 -2.03 5.77 16.89
CA HIS A 276 -1.55 7.15 17.01
C HIS A 276 -0.13 7.29 17.60
N THR A 277 0.39 6.25 18.29
CA THR A 277 1.77 6.21 18.80
C THR A 277 2.81 5.77 17.76
N ILE A 278 2.41 5.57 16.51
CA ILE A 278 3.32 5.16 15.44
C ILE A 278 4.48 6.15 15.28
N SER A 279 5.69 5.65 15.05
CA SER A 279 6.83 6.51 14.72
C SER A 279 6.78 7.00 13.27
N GLU A 280 7.44 8.13 12.98
CA GLU A 280 7.57 8.64 11.61
C GLU A 280 8.17 7.61 10.66
N VAL A 281 9.20 6.88 11.12
CA VAL A 281 9.85 5.83 10.32
C VAL A 281 8.91 4.67 10.02
N ALA A 282 8.07 4.27 10.95
CA ALA A 282 7.10 3.21 10.70
C ALA A 282 5.97 3.68 9.76
N LEU A 283 5.59 4.97 9.82
CA LEU A 283 4.56 5.55 8.95
C LEU A 283 5.07 5.76 7.54
N VAL A 284 6.22 6.42 7.38
CA VAL A 284 6.84 6.78 6.08
C VAL A 284 7.55 5.61 5.45
N GLY A 285 8.24 4.85 6.26
CA GLY A 285 9.20 3.85 5.87
C GLY A 285 10.64 4.28 6.20
N GLY A 286 11.57 3.37 6.11
CA GLY A 286 12.97 3.63 6.46
C GLY A 286 13.71 2.36 6.83
N GLY A 287 14.74 2.51 7.65
CA GLY A 287 15.67 1.44 8.01
C GLY A 287 17.03 1.63 7.34
N ALA A 288 17.94 0.71 7.59
CA ALA A 288 19.26 0.69 6.91
C ALA A 288 19.07 0.45 5.40
N THR A 289 18.20 -0.50 5.07
CA THR A 289 17.62 -0.69 3.73
C THR A 289 16.25 -0.03 3.70
N PRO A 290 15.97 0.89 2.76
CA PRO A 290 14.69 1.59 2.68
C PRO A 290 13.51 0.61 2.52
N GLN A 291 12.75 0.40 3.59
CA GLN A 291 11.52 -0.43 3.58
C GLN A 291 10.29 0.47 3.50
N PRO A 292 9.22 0.05 2.80
CA PRO A 292 7.98 0.83 2.75
C PRO A 292 7.28 0.86 4.10
N GLY A 293 6.73 2.03 4.47
CA GLY A 293 5.93 2.23 5.68
C GLY A 293 4.42 2.05 5.45
N GLU A 294 3.61 2.36 6.47
CA GLU A 294 2.15 2.24 6.42
C GLU A 294 1.52 3.08 5.30
N ILE A 295 2.10 4.25 4.96
CA ILE A 295 1.68 5.10 3.84
C ILE A 295 1.76 4.34 2.52
N SER A 296 2.90 3.68 2.24
CA SER A 296 3.08 2.90 1.01
C SER A 296 2.25 1.62 1.02
N LEU A 297 2.08 0.99 2.19
CA LEU A 297 1.22 -0.19 2.35
C LEU A 297 -0.27 0.12 2.16
N ALA A 298 -0.68 1.39 2.30
CA ALA A 298 -2.03 1.86 2.01
C ALA A 298 -2.27 2.17 0.52
N HIS A 299 -1.25 2.01 -0.34
CA HIS A 299 -1.35 2.30 -1.77
C HIS A 299 -2.54 1.62 -2.42
N ASN A 300 -3.27 2.36 -3.27
CA ASN A 300 -4.55 1.98 -3.89
C ASN A 300 -5.67 1.60 -2.91
N GLY A 301 -5.53 2.01 -1.63
CA GLY A 301 -6.47 1.68 -0.56
C GLY A 301 -6.77 2.86 0.35
N VAL A 302 -6.91 2.59 1.63
CA VAL A 302 -7.28 3.54 2.69
C VAL A 302 -6.22 3.59 3.77
N LEU A 303 -5.79 4.79 4.12
CA LEU A 303 -5.04 5.06 5.35
C LEU A 303 -5.99 5.71 6.36
N PHE A 304 -6.32 4.99 7.42
CA PHE A 304 -7.22 5.45 8.47
C PHE A 304 -6.43 5.90 9.70
N ALA A 305 -6.54 7.18 10.04
CA ALA A 305 -5.99 7.78 11.25
C ALA A 305 -7.10 7.97 12.28
N ASP A 306 -7.24 7.02 13.20
CA ASP A 306 -8.17 7.14 14.32
C ASP A 306 -7.60 8.08 15.39
N GLU A 307 -8.45 8.91 16.01
CA GLU A 307 -8.05 9.91 17.00
C GLU A 307 -6.93 10.84 16.47
N LEU A 308 -7.15 11.44 15.30
CA LEU A 308 -6.16 12.26 14.60
C LEU A 308 -5.38 13.26 15.48
N PRO A 309 -6.00 14.03 16.42
CA PRO A 309 -5.28 14.95 17.27
C PRO A 309 -4.35 14.30 18.31
N GLU A 310 -4.40 12.99 18.48
CA GLU A 310 -3.52 12.26 19.41
C GLU A 310 -2.20 11.81 18.78
N PHE A 311 -2.10 11.88 17.44
CA PHE A 311 -0.82 11.65 16.74
C PHE A 311 0.18 12.77 17.08
N ASN A 312 1.46 12.44 17.12
CA ASN A 312 2.52 13.42 17.22
C ASN A 312 2.46 14.40 16.05
N LYS A 313 2.68 15.69 16.31
CA LYS A 313 2.61 16.74 15.29
C LYS A 313 3.58 16.47 14.13
N SER A 314 4.80 16.04 14.42
CA SER A 314 5.79 15.69 13.39
C SER A 314 5.30 14.53 12.50
N THR A 315 4.68 13.51 13.09
CA THR A 315 4.08 12.37 12.36
C THR A 315 2.93 12.82 11.45
N LEU A 316 2.15 13.82 11.83
CA LEU A 316 1.09 14.37 10.96
C LEU A 316 1.66 15.21 9.81
N GLU A 317 2.73 15.96 10.06
CA GLU A 317 3.33 16.81 9.02
C GLU A 317 3.95 16.01 7.87
N VAL A 318 4.46 14.79 8.13
CA VAL A 318 5.01 13.94 7.06
C VAL A 318 3.96 13.41 6.09
N LEU A 319 2.66 13.44 6.44
CA LEU A 319 1.56 13.06 5.54
C LEU A 319 1.32 14.09 4.41
N ARG A 320 1.77 15.33 4.57
CA ARG A 320 1.45 16.43 3.64
C ARG A 320 1.95 16.17 2.24
N GLN A 321 3.19 15.73 2.10
CA GLN A 321 3.80 15.46 0.79
C GLN A 321 3.16 14.23 0.11
N PRO A 322 3.01 13.07 0.76
CA PRO A 322 2.34 11.91 0.17
C PRO A 322 0.90 12.17 -0.30
N LEU A 323 0.15 12.99 0.43
CA LEU A 323 -1.22 13.37 0.04
C LEU A 323 -1.28 14.25 -1.23
N GLU A 324 -0.19 14.93 -1.55
CA GLU A 324 -0.09 15.81 -2.74
C GLU A 324 0.56 15.08 -3.91
N ASP A 325 1.77 14.53 -3.68
CA ASP A 325 2.63 13.94 -4.71
C ASP A 325 2.28 12.48 -5.04
N ARG A 326 1.54 11.78 -4.15
CA ARG A 326 1.16 10.36 -4.25
C ARG A 326 2.33 9.41 -4.39
N LYS A 327 3.48 9.85 -3.95
CA LYS A 327 4.71 9.09 -3.87
C LYS A 327 5.49 9.53 -2.65
N ILE A 328 6.33 8.64 -2.16
CA ILE A 328 7.22 8.90 -1.05
C ILE A 328 8.63 8.49 -1.41
N THR A 329 9.59 9.37 -1.17
CA THR A 329 11.00 9.11 -1.42
C THR A 329 11.72 8.92 -0.10
N ILE A 330 12.29 7.74 0.11
CA ILE A 330 13.07 7.41 1.29
C ILE A 330 14.55 7.48 0.90
N SER A 331 15.21 8.56 1.31
CA SER A 331 16.65 8.75 1.06
C SER A 331 17.47 8.41 2.30
N ARG A 332 18.53 7.64 2.11
CA ARG A 332 19.56 7.31 3.08
C ARG A 332 20.94 7.54 2.44
N ALA A 333 21.99 7.61 3.25
CA ALA A 333 23.34 7.92 2.78
C ALA A 333 23.82 7.08 1.58
N LYS A 334 23.28 5.87 1.40
CA LYS A 334 23.70 4.91 0.37
C LYS A 334 22.59 4.50 -0.60
N TYR A 335 21.33 4.83 -0.30
CA TYR A 335 20.15 4.39 -1.06
C TYR A 335 19.08 5.46 -1.14
N THR A 336 18.43 5.51 -2.27
CA THR A 336 17.16 6.22 -2.43
C THR A 336 16.17 5.25 -3.04
N ALA A 337 15.02 5.09 -2.40
CA ALA A 337 13.91 4.30 -2.92
C ALA A 337 12.66 5.17 -3.01
N GLU A 338 11.94 5.09 -4.11
CA GLU A 338 10.66 5.73 -4.30
C GLU A 338 9.56 4.68 -4.26
N TYR A 339 8.50 4.96 -3.48
CA TYR A 339 7.33 4.11 -3.39
C TYR A 339 6.08 4.90 -3.79
N PRO A 340 5.19 4.35 -4.61
CA PRO A 340 3.90 4.95 -4.84
C PRO A 340 3.05 4.87 -3.57
N CYS A 341 2.23 5.89 -3.34
CA CYS A 341 1.36 5.98 -2.17
C CYS A 341 0.06 6.72 -2.49
N SER A 342 -0.61 6.32 -3.55
CA SER A 342 -1.94 6.82 -3.90
C SER A 342 -2.98 6.16 -3.00
N PHE A 343 -3.31 6.78 -1.89
CA PHE A 343 -4.30 6.28 -0.93
C PHE A 343 -5.38 7.33 -0.67
N MET A 344 -6.52 6.89 -0.17
CA MET A 344 -7.56 7.73 0.39
C MET A 344 -7.28 7.92 1.87
N PHE A 345 -7.09 9.16 2.30
CA PHE A 345 -6.88 9.48 3.71
C PHE A 345 -8.23 9.65 4.41
N VAL A 346 -8.47 8.83 5.41
CA VAL A 346 -9.65 8.90 6.26
C VAL A 346 -9.20 9.13 7.69
N ALA A 347 -9.78 10.11 8.36
CA ALA A 347 -9.45 10.41 9.73
C ALA A 347 -10.71 10.40 10.62
N SER A 348 -10.52 10.18 11.89
CA SER A 348 -11.54 10.39 12.90
C SER A 348 -11.01 11.27 14.03
N MET A 349 -11.88 12.05 14.66
CA MET A 349 -11.56 12.80 15.86
C MET A 349 -12.79 13.05 16.74
N ASN A 350 -12.53 13.36 17.99
CA ASN A 350 -13.56 13.89 18.87
C ASN A 350 -13.67 15.42 18.68
N PRO A 351 -14.82 16.04 18.99
CA PRO A 351 -15.00 17.49 18.82
C PRO A 351 -14.22 18.34 19.84
N CYS A 352 -13.77 17.74 20.95
CA CYS A 352 -12.99 18.38 22.00
C CYS A 352 -12.27 17.33 22.87
N PRO A 353 -11.39 17.71 23.83
CA PRO A 353 -10.69 16.75 24.69
C PRO A 353 -11.60 15.83 25.51
N CYS A 354 -12.75 16.33 26.02
CA CYS A 354 -13.71 15.46 26.73
C CYS A 354 -14.61 14.66 25.79
N GLY A 355 -14.68 15.04 24.49
CA GLY A 355 -15.44 14.34 23.47
C GLY A 355 -16.90 14.79 23.29
N TYR A 356 -17.43 15.68 24.10
CA TYR A 356 -18.86 15.98 24.17
C TYR A 356 -19.24 17.41 23.74
N TYR A 357 -18.34 18.15 23.10
CA TYR A 357 -18.70 19.48 22.58
C TYR A 357 -19.75 19.36 21.46
N GLY A 358 -20.89 20.03 21.63
CA GLY A 358 -22.02 19.93 20.70
C GLY A 358 -22.88 18.69 20.87
N ASP A 359 -22.61 17.83 21.86
CA ASP A 359 -23.46 16.65 22.14
C ASP A 359 -24.76 17.09 22.84
N PRO A 360 -25.95 16.71 22.32
CA PRO A 360 -27.22 17.09 22.92
C PRO A 360 -27.52 16.37 24.23
N THR A 361 -26.83 15.27 24.53
CA THR A 361 -27.12 14.39 25.68
C THR A 361 -26.10 14.53 26.82
N HIS A 362 -24.89 14.99 26.52
CA HIS A 362 -23.80 15.12 27.49
C HIS A 362 -23.25 16.53 27.52
N HIS A 363 -23.04 17.05 28.72
CA HIS A 363 -22.47 18.39 28.90
C HIS A 363 -20.95 18.39 28.68
N CYS A 364 -20.48 19.28 27.80
CA CYS A 364 -19.07 19.50 27.60
C CYS A 364 -18.46 20.31 28.76
N VAL A 365 -17.37 19.81 29.34
CA VAL A 365 -16.65 20.47 30.46
C VAL A 365 -15.40 21.24 30.00
N CYS A 366 -15.13 21.26 28.69
CA CYS A 366 -13.95 21.94 28.15
C CYS A 366 -14.16 23.43 28.02
N THR A 367 -13.15 24.23 28.40
CA THR A 367 -13.15 25.66 28.11
C THR A 367 -12.89 25.92 26.62
N PRO A 368 -13.35 27.08 26.06
CA PRO A 368 -13.07 27.43 24.65
C PRO A 368 -11.58 27.35 24.30
N GLY A 369 -10.70 27.80 25.21
CA GLY A 369 -9.25 27.71 24.99
C GLY A 369 -8.68 26.27 24.98
N GLN A 370 -9.32 25.32 25.65
CA GLN A 370 -8.96 23.91 25.57
C GLN A 370 -9.40 23.30 24.23
N ILE A 371 -10.61 23.62 23.78
CA ILE A 371 -11.14 23.20 22.48
C ILE A 371 -10.24 23.71 21.37
N GLN A 372 -9.92 25.00 21.37
CA GLN A 372 -9.07 25.60 20.35
C GLN A 372 -7.65 24.99 20.34
N ARG A 373 -7.04 24.73 21.50
CA ARG A 373 -5.75 24.06 21.58
C ARG A 373 -5.79 22.62 21.03
N TYR A 374 -6.88 21.92 21.26
CA TYR A 374 -7.10 20.57 20.74
C TYR A 374 -7.23 20.57 19.21
N MET A 375 -8.03 21.48 18.66
CA MET A 375 -8.19 21.64 17.22
C MET A 375 -6.87 22.05 16.55
N ASN A 376 -6.09 22.93 17.16
CA ASN A 376 -4.81 23.42 16.64
C ASN A 376 -3.68 22.34 16.63
N LYS A 377 -3.91 21.15 17.21
CA LYS A 377 -2.99 20.03 17.03
C LYS A 377 -2.92 19.59 15.57
N ILE A 378 -4.01 19.76 14.82
CA ILE A 378 -4.05 19.51 13.37
C ILE A 378 -3.69 20.81 12.66
N SER A 379 -2.65 20.78 11.85
CA SER A 379 -2.23 21.97 11.11
C SER A 379 -3.24 22.35 10.02
N GLY A 380 -3.41 23.66 9.79
CA GLY A 380 -4.23 24.17 8.68
C GLY A 380 -3.87 23.53 7.33
N PRO A 381 -2.57 23.46 6.97
CA PRO A 381 -2.15 22.80 5.74
C PRO A 381 -2.54 21.32 5.60
N LEU A 382 -2.69 20.58 6.70
CA LEU A 382 -3.20 19.20 6.66
C LEU A 382 -4.72 19.19 6.48
N LEU A 383 -5.46 20.04 7.19
CA LEU A 383 -6.91 20.21 7.01
C LEU A 383 -7.26 20.66 5.59
N ASP A 384 -6.45 21.52 4.99
CA ASP A 384 -6.59 21.93 3.59
C ASP A 384 -6.51 20.75 2.59
N ARG A 385 -5.98 19.59 2.97
CA ARG A 385 -5.91 18.37 2.14
C ARG A 385 -7.04 17.40 2.37
N ILE A 386 -7.93 17.71 3.31
CA ILE A 386 -9.15 16.95 3.58
C ILE A 386 -10.30 17.61 2.83
N ASP A 387 -10.94 16.88 1.92
CA ASP A 387 -11.97 17.42 1.05
C ASP A 387 -13.34 17.43 1.73
N ILE A 388 -13.64 16.40 2.52
CA ILE A 388 -14.94 16.15 3.14
C ILE A 388 -14.78 16.11 4.66
N GLN A 389 -15.59 16.90 5.35
CA GLN A 389 -15.66 16.98 6.81
C GLN A 389 -17.11 16.67 7.21
N VAL A 390 -17.31 15.60 7.98
CA VAL A 390 -18.64 15.18 8.37
C VAL A 390 -18.76 15.00 9.87
N GLU A 391 -19.84 15.58 10.44
CA GLU A 391 -20.19 15.43 11.85
C GLU A 391 -21.02 14.17 12.03
N ILE A 392 -20.66 13.35 13.02
CA ILE A 392 -21.37 12.15 13.41
C ILE A 392 -22.06 12.41 14.76
N THR A 393 -23.39 12.34 14.77
CA THR A 393 -24.19 12.42 15.98
C THR A 393 -24.45 11.02 16.54
N PRO A 394 -24.60 10.85 17.87
CA PRO A 394 -25.02 9.58 18.44
C PRO A 394 -26.39 9.15 17.88
N VAL A 395 -26.55 7.87 17.54
CA VAL A 395 -27.84 7.33 17.10
C VAL A 395 -28.69 7.06 18.34
N PRO A 396 -29.94 7.58 18.41
CA PRO A 396 -30.85 7.30 19.51
C PRO A 396 -31.09 5.79 19.67
N PHE A 397 -31.27 5.31 20.91
CA PHE A 397 -31.49 3.89 21.19
C PHE A 397 -32.64 3.28 20.40
N ASN A 398 -33.74 4.02 20.25
CA ASN A 398 -34.90 3.57 19.48
C ASN A 398 -34.56 3.31 18.00
N ASP A 399 -33.71 4.13 17.42
CA ASP A 399 -33.26 3.99 16.02
C ASP A 399 -32.30 2.80 15.87
N ILE A 400 -31.55 2.47 16.92
CA ILE A 400 -30.68 1.27 16.91
C ILE A 400 -31.54 -0.01 17.02
N SER A 401 -32.57 -0.01 17.89
CA SER A 401 -33.33 -1.20 18.23
C SER A 401 -34.42 -1.55 17.21
N GLN A 402 -35.03 -0.54 16.56
CA GLN A 402 -36.20 -0.70 15.70
C GLN A 402 -35.95 -0.41 14.22
N ALA A 403 -34.81 0.18 13.86
CA ALA A 403 -34.52 0.50 12.46
C ALA A 403 -34.32 -0.77 11.61
N ALA A 404 -34.83 -0.73 10.40
CA ALA A 404 -34.52 -1.70 9.36
C ALA A 404 -33.00 -1.77 9.11
N PRO A 405 -32.50 -2.88 8.58
CA PRO A 405 -31.10 -2.95 8.12
C PRO A 405 -30.79 -1.77 7.19
N GLY A 406 -29.57 -1.24 7.31
CA GLY A 406 -29.11 -0.17 6.43
C GLY A 406 -29.02 -0.62 4.96
N GLU A 407 -28.77 0.32 4.06
CA GLU A 407 -28.48 0.01 2.67
C GLU A 407 -27.23 -0.86 2.55
N SER A 408 -27.27 -1.87 1.67
CA SER A 408 -26.12 -2.78 1.50
C SER A 408 -24.91 -2.09 0.88
N GLY A 409 -23.73 -2.47 1.30
CA GLY A 409 -22.47 -1.99 0.68
C GLY A 409 -22.41 -2.29 -0.81
N THR A 410 -23.06 -3.36 -1.28
CA THR A 410 -23.15 -3.70 -2.70
C THR A 410 -23.91 -2.64 -3.49
N ALA A 411 -25.07 -2.19 -3.01
CA ALA A 411 -25.87 -1.16 -3.70
C ALA A 411 -25.11 0.19 -3.77
N ILE A 412 -24.46 0.58 -2.67
CA ILE A 412 -23.62 1.79 -2.65
C ILE A 412 -22.44 1.64 -3.63
N ARG A 413 -21.76 0.50 -3.62
CA ARG A 413 -20.62 0.22 -4.50
C ARG A 413 -20.98 0.29 -5.98
N GLU A 414 -22.16 -0.20 -6.37
CA GLU A 414 -22.62 -0.11 -7.76
C GLU A 414 -22.77 1.34 -8.23
N ARG A 415 -23.29 2.24 -7.39
CA ARG A 415 -23.36 3.69 -7.71
C ARG A 415 -21.96 4.30 -7.80
N VAL A 416 -21.09 3.92 -6.87
CA VAL A 416 -19.69 4.36 -6.86
C VAL A 416 -18.95 3.91 -8.13
N ILE A 417 -19.15 2.65 -8.57
CA ILE A 417 -18.54 2.12 -9.80
C ILE A 417 -19.03 2.92 -11.02
N LYS A 418 -20.35 3.16 -11.15
CA LYS A 418 -20.90 3.95 -12.25
C LYS A 418 -20.31 5.36 -12.32
N ALA A 419 -20.19 6.04 -11.19
CA ALA A 419 -19.54 7.35 -11.12
C ALA A 419 -18.05 7.29 -11.53
N ARG A 420 -17.34 6.24 -11.13
CA ARG A 420 -15.93 6.02 -11.53
C ARG A 420 -15.76 5.70 -13.01
N GLU A 421 -16.69 5.01 -13.62
CA GLU A 421 -16.70 4.76 -15.07
C GLU A 421 -16.81 6.07 -15.86
N VAL A 422 -17.68 6.99 -15.42
CA VAL A 422 -17.78 8.34 -16.01
C VAL A 422 -16.45 9.09 -15.88
N GLN A 423 -15.81 9.02 -14.70
CA GLN A 423 -14.51 9.65 -14.46
C GLN A 423 -13.41 9.01 -15.32
N ALA A 424 -13.41 7.69 -15.47
CA ALA A 424 -12.43 6.98 -16.30
C ALA A 424 -12.51 7.42 -17.77
N VAL A 425 -13.71 7.62 -18.29
CA VAL A 425 -13.90 8.17 -19.64
C VAL A 425 -13.41 9.62 -19.72
N ARG A 426 -13.77 10.46 -18.74
CA ARG A 426 -13.36 11.88 -18.64
C ARG A 426 -11.85 12.04 -18.62
N PHE A 427 -11.16 11.20 -17.88
CA PHE A 427 -9.72 11.33 -17.65
C PHE A 427 -8.86 10.46 -18.57
N LYS A 428 -9.45 9.75 -19.53
CA LYS A 428 -8.72 8.83 -20.42
C LYS A 428 -7.50 9.46 -21.12
N ALA A 429 -7.59 10.78 -21.44
CA ALA A 429 -6.51 11.52 -22.09
C ALA A 429 -5.45 12.09 -21.11
N PHE A 430 -5.61 11.90 -19.81
CA PHE A 430 -4.77 12.51 -18.77
C PHE A 430 -4.04 11.42 -17.98
N ASN A 431 -2.74 11.29 -18.20
CA ASN A 431 -1.92 10.31 -17.50
C ASN A 431 -1.87 10.58 -15.98
N GLY A 432 -2.05 9.54 -15.18
CA GLY A 432 -1.96 9.62 -13.72
C GLY A 432 -3.17 10.24 -13.01
N ILE A 433 -4.25 10.58 -13.74
CA ILE A 433 -5.50 11.08 -13.17
C ILE A 433 -6.60 10.02 -13.34
N HIS A 434 -7.12 9.52 -12.21
CA HIS A 434 -8.09 8.42 -12.18
C HIS A 434 -9.42 8.79 -11.51
N CYS A 435 -9.48 9.92 -10.79
CA CYS A 435 -10.67 10.35 -10.07
C CYS A 435 -10.73 11.88 -9.88
N ASN A 436 -11.90 12.38 -9.49
CA ASN A 436 -12.12 13.82 -9.38
C ASN A 436 -11.24 14.50 -8.33
N ALA A 437 -10.91 13.83 -7.22
CA ALA A 437 -9.99 14.38 -6.21
C ALA A 437 -8.60 14.71 -6.79
N GLN A 438 -8.23 14.08 -7.90
CA GLN A 438 -6.94 14.26 -8.57
C GLN A 438 -6.93 15.38 -9.60
N MET A 439 -8.06 16.00 -9.92
CA MET A 439 -8.14 17.08 -10.89
C MET A 439 -7.18 18.21 -10.56
N THR A 440 -6.45 18.68 -11.56
CA THR A 440 -5.66 19.92 -11.49
C THR A 440 -6.60 21.12 -11.57
N GLU A 441 -6.09 22.31 -11.22
CA GLU A 441 -6.87 23.55 -11.30
C GLU A 441 -7.45 23.80 -12.71
N ARG A 442 -6.67 23.55 -13.76
CA ARG A 442 -7.14 23.63 -15.13
C ARG A 442 -8.31 22.67 -15.42
N MET A 443 -8.26 21.46 -14.87
CA MET A 443 -9.32 20.48 -15.04
C MET A 443 -10.59 20.84 -14.26
N ILE A 444 -10.44 21.48 -13.09
CA ILE A 444 -11.57 21.97 -12.31
C ILE A 444 -12.36 22.97 -13.14
N HIS A 445 -11.69 23.96 -13.76
CA HIS A 445 -12.33 24.91 -14.66
C HIS A 445 -12.99 24.24 -15.86
N GLN A 446 -12.42 23.16 -16.37
CA GLN A 446 -12.99 22.45 -17.53
C GLN A 446 -14.22 21.60 -17.19
N PHE A 447 -14.23 20.93 -16.03
CA PHE A 447 -15.20 19.88 -15.71
C PHE A 447 -16.14 20.18 -14.55
N ALA A 448 -15.86 21.22 -13.77
CA ALA A 448 -16.63 21.59 -12.56
C ALA A 448 -16.96 23.08 -12.50
N GLU A 449 -16.99 23.77 -13.66
CA GLU A 449 -17.31 25.19 -13.73
C GLU A 449 -18.76 25.43 -13.31
N PRO A 450 -19.01 26.34 -12.34
CA PRO A 450 -20.34 26.67 -11.89
C PRO A 450 -21.07 27.58 -12.89
N ASP A 451 -22.39 27.41 -13.02
CA ASP A 451 -23.26 28.37 -13.70
C ASP A 451 -23.46 29.67 -12.88
N ALA A 452 -24.25 30.62 -13.38
CA ALA A 452 -24.46 31.90 -12.71
C ALA A 452 -25.02 31.76 -11.27
N ASP A 453 -25.96 30.84 -11.08
CA ASP A 453 -26.58 30.57 -9.78
C ASP A 453 -25.60 29.88 -8.83
N GLY A 454 -24.82 28.93 -9.34
CA GLY A 454 -23.72 28.28 -8.61
C GLY A 454 -22.63 29.25 -8.18
N VAL A 455 -22.24 30.20 -9.04
CA VAL A 455 -21.30 31.28 -8.68
C VAL A 455 -21.84 32.13 -7.54
N GLN A 456 -23.12 32.52 -7.57
CA GLN A 456 -23.73 33.31 -6.52
C GLN A 456 -23.81 32.57 -5.19
N LEU A 457 -24.17 31.27 -5.22
CA LEU A 457 -24.18 30.39 -4.05
C LEU A 457 -22.78 30.26 -3.43
N LEU A 458 -21.78 29.96 -4.26
CA LEU A 458 -20.40 29.82 -3.84
C LEU A 458 -19.84 31.12 -3.23
N ARG A 459 -20.12 32.28 -3.87
CA ARG A 459 -19.74 33.60 -3.31
C ARG A 459 -20.31 33.81 -1.93
N THR A 460 -21.62 33.56 -1.76
CA THR A 460 -22.30 33.72 -0.46
C THR A 460 -21.70 32.78 0.59
N ALA A 461 -21.37 31.55 0.22
CA ALA A 461 -20.75 30.58 1.11
C ALA A 461 -19.33 31.01 1.49
N MET A 462 -18.52 31.47 0.53
CA MET A 462 -17.15 31.97 0.77
C MET A 462 -17.13 33.13 1.77
N GLU A 463 -18.04 34.10 1.60
CA GLU A 463 -18.16 35.27 2.48
C GLU A 463 -18.65 34.88 3.88
N LYS A 464 -19.76 34.11 3.97
CA LYS A 464 -20.37 33.74 5.26
C LYS A 464 -19.56 32.75 6.09
N LEU A 465 -18.82 31.86 5.43
CA LEU A 465 -18.05 30.81 6.09
C LEU A 465 -16.55 31.11 6.13
N SER A 466 -16.12 32.28 5.65
CA SER A 466 -14.71 32.71 5.59
C SER A 466 -13.79 31.65 4.94
N LEU A 467 -14.26 31.03 3.84
CA LEU A 467 -13.56 29.93 3.18
C LEU A 467 -12.35 30.42 2.38
N SER A 468 -11.28 29.64 2.38
CA SER A 468 -10.08 29.93 1.58
C SER A 468 -10.27 29.58 0.08
N ALA A 469 -9.40 30.14 -0.79
CA ALA A 469 -9.37 29.75 -2.20
C ALA A 469 -9.12 28.23 -2.41
N ARG A 470 -8.38 27.60 -1.51
CA ARG A 470 -8.18 26.15 -1.53
C ARG A 470 -9.48 25.40 -1.23
N ALA A 471 -10.26 25.87 -0.24
CA ALA A 471 -11.57 25.31 0.08
C ALA A 471 -12.52 25.41 -1.13
N TYR A 472 -12.48 26.52 -1.88
CA TYR A 472 -13.23 26.70 -3.12
C TYR A 472 -12.94 25.58 -4.13
N ASN A 473 -11.67 25.33 -4.45
CA ASN A 473 -11.29 24.27 -5.39
C ASN A 473 -11.73 22.86 -4.89
N ARG A 474 -11.71 22.63 -3.56
CA ARG A 474 -12.20 21.37 -2.97
C ARG A 474 -13.70 21.21 -3.15
N ILE A 475 -14.47 22.26 -2.89
CA ILE A 475 -15.93 22.25 -3.09
C ILE A 475 -16.25 21.90 -4.55
N LEU A 476 -15.55 22.49 -5.52
CA LEU A 476 -15.78 22.19 -6.95
C LEU A 476 -15.50 20.72 -7.29
N LYS A 477 -14.41 20.13 -6.76
CA LYS A 477 -14.10 18.72 -6.97
C LYS A 477 -15.17 17.79 -6.39
N VAL A 478 -15.62 18.09 -5.17
CA VAL A 478 -16.67 17.32 -4.47
C VAL A 478 -18.01 17.47 -5.19
N ALA A 479 -18.39 18.69 -5.60
CA ALA A 479 -19.62 18.95 -6.35
C ALA A 479 -19.64 18.20 -7.69
N ARG A 480 -18.49 18.13 -8.40
CA ARG A 480 -18.39 17.31 -9.62
C ARG A 480 -18.63 15.83 -9.33
N THR A 481 -18.13 15.32 -8.20
CA THR A 481 -18.36 13.93 -7.79
C THR A 481 -19.82 13.66 -7.46
N ILE A 482 -20.48 14.58 -6.77
CA ILE A 482 -21.90 14.48 -6.45
C ILE A 482 -22.73 14.45 -7.74
N ALA A 483 -22.39 15.30 -8.71
CA ALA A 483 -23.04 15.33 -10.02
C ALA A 483 -22.80 14.01 -10.81
N ASP A 484 -21.58 13.41 -10.73
CA ASP A 484 -21.32 12.10 -11.33
C ASP A 484 -22.17 10.99 -10.71
N LEU A 485 -22.35 11.00 -9.38
CA LEU A 485 -23.22 10.06 -8.66
C LEU A 485 -24.70 10.25 -9.03
N ALA A 486 -25.11 11.49 -9.31
CA ALA A 486 -26.46 11.81 -9.78
C ALA A 486 -26.67 11.53 -11.27
N GLY A 487 -25.61 11.10 -12.00
CA GLY A 487 -25.66 10.93 -13.45
C GLY A 487 -25.84 12.24 -14.23
N SER A 488 -25.50 13.38 -13.63
CA SER A 488 -25.64 14.70 -14.23
C SER A 488 -24.39 15.09 -15.03
N GLU A 489 -24.59 15.51 -16.27
CA GLU A 489 -23.50 16.00 -17.12
C GLU A 489 -22.94 17.33 -16.59
N LYS A 490 -23.81 18.22 -16.11
CA LYS A 490 -23.47 19.53 -15.55
C LYS A 490 -23.52 19.50 -14.02
N VAL A 491 -22.70 20.34 -13.40
CA VAL A 491 -22.76 20.57 -11.95
C VAL A 491 -23.80 21.67 -11.69
N THR A 492 -24.84 21.34 -10.93
CA THR A 492 -25.96 22.25 -10.61
C THR A 492 -25.78 22.89 -9.22
N PRO A 493 -26.54 23.96 -8.87
CA PRO A 493 -26.49 24.58 -7.55
C PRO A 493 -26.73 23.62 -6.38
N GLU A 494 -27.56 22.60 -6.55
CA GLU A 494 -27.83 21.59 -5.53
C GLU A 494 -26.58 20.77 -5.20
N HIS A 495 -25.77 20.43 -6.23
CA HIS A 495 -24.50 19.72 -6.05
C HIS A 495 -23.48 20.57 -5.29
N PHE A 496 -23.46 21.88 -5.54
CA PHE A 496 -22.61 22.80 -4.77
C PHE A 496 -23.11 22.97 -3.33
N ALA A 497 -24.43 23.03 -3.12
CA ALA A 497 -24.99 23.13 -1.78
C ALA A 497 -24.63 21.91 -0.91
N GLU A 498 -24.74 20.68 -1.45
CA GLU A 498 -24.28 19.47 -0.78
C GLU A 498 -22.77 19.53 -0.50
N ALA A 499 -21.94 19.90 -1.47
CA ALA A 499 -20.49 19.97 -1.31
C ALA A 499 -20.05 21.02 -0.25
N ILE A 500 -20.74 22.16 -0.17
CA ILE A 500 -20.50 23.21 0.84
C ILE A 500 -20.80 22.67 2.25
N SER A 501 -21.83 21.83 2.41
CA SER A 501 -22.18 21.25 3.70
C SER A 501 -21.08 20.38 4.30
N TYR A 502 -20.15 19.88 3.48
CA TYR A 502 -19.01 19.09 3.91
C TYR A 502 -17.77 19.94 4.33
N ARG A 503 -17.90 21.27 4.56
CA ARG A 503 -16.80 22.15 4.96
C ARG A 503 -17.02 22.80 6.32
N ASN A 504 -17.50 22.03 7.28
CA ASN A 504 -17.92 22.53 8.59
C ASN A 504 -16.76 23.01 9.50
N LEU A 505 -15.55 22.43 9.40
CA LEU A 505 -14.38 22.81 10.21
C LEU A 505 -13.70 24.10 9.74
N ASP A 506 -13.93 24.50 8.49
CA ASP A 506 -13.31 25.70 7.93
C ASP A 506 -13.94 26.99 8.50
N ARG A 507 -15.06 26.88 9.20
CA ARG A 507 -15.70 28.01 9.88
C ARG A 507 -14.79 28.45 11.02
N GLY A 508 -14.35 29.70 11.01
CA GLY A 508 -13.41 30.30 11.98
C GLY A 508 -13.83 30.17 13.45
N ASP A 509 -15.10 29.89 13.72
CA ASP A 509 -15.76 29.94 15.03
C ASP A 509 -16.16 28.55 15.55
N TRP A 510 -15.40 27.47 15.24
CA TRP A 510 -15.73 26.14 15.77
C TRP A 510 -15.91 26.14 17.29
N ALA A 511 -15.07 26.90 18.01
CA ALA A 511 -15.12 27.03 19.48
C ALA A 511 -16.21 27.98 20.00
N GLU A 512 -16.81 28.82 19.14
CA GLU A 512 -17.78 29.85 19.53
C GLU A 512 -19.26 29.48 19.26
N ARG A 513 -19.52 28.29 18.69
CA ARG A 513 -20.86 27.87 18.27
C ARG A 513 -21.89 27.66 19.39
N GLN A 514 -21.52 27.78 20.67
CA GLN A 514 -22.44 27.71 21.81
C GLN A 514 -22.00 28.72 22.88
N GLY A 515 -22.21 29.99 22.59
CA GLY A 515 -22.31 31.08 23.58
C GLY A 515 -23.74 31.56 23.65
#